data_5461740b078fd72be192cd70c7ce743e
#
_entry.id   5461740b078fd72be192cd70c7ce743e
#
_cell.length_a   1.000
_cell.length_b   1.000
_cell.length_c   1.000
_cell.angle_alpha   90.00
_cell.angle_beta   90.00
_cell.angle_gamma   90.00
#
_symmetry.space_group_name_H-M   'P 1'
#
loop_
_entity.id
_entity.type
_entity.pdbx_description
1 polymer ?
#
loop_
_entity_poly.entity_id
_entity_poly.type
_entity_poly.pdbx_seq_one_letter_code
_entity_poly.pdbx_strand_id
1 'polypeptide(L)'
;MTVTGIEAGLRQFEENGFTVVRRLFAHDEIDRLCGEFAALHAGGPVPGHFAPSGPGESTDPLRRYPRVMQPHEINGLAMRVLLDARLREVLETLLGEEVLAAQSMFYFKPPGARGQALHQDNFYLRVEPGTCVAAWVACDVIDRDNGGLEVVPGTHRMDLFCPDTADSELSFAREYVAPPPGLAAVPVDMEPGDVLFFNGSLVHGSQPNRTADRFRRSFIGHYVGSSTERIGHFYRTLSMSGARVPLPESEGSGPCGTEFAPHGPH
;
A
#
# COMPACT_ATOMS: atom_id res chain seq x y z
N MET A 1 -18.44 7.81 -10.89
CA MET A 1 -19.23 7.37 -9.70
C MET A 1 -20.47 8.24 -9.57
N THR A 2 -21.57 7.73 -8.98
CA THR A 2 -22.72 8.55 -8.62
C THR A 2 -22.44 9.31 -7.33
N VAL A 3 -22.96 10.53 -7.16
CA VAL A 3 -22.80 11.36 -5.94
C VAL A 3 -23.12 10.55 -4.66
N THR A 4 -24.20 9.78 -4.67
CA THR A 4 -24.61 8.90 -3.55
C THR A 4 -23.58 7.81 -3.22
N GLY A 5 -22.82 7.31 -4.20
CA GLY A 5 -21.77 6.32 -3.99
C GLY A 5 -20.52 6.90 -3.35
N ILE A 6 -20.17 8.15 -3.69
CA ILE A 6 -19.02 8.86 -3.10
C ILE A 6 -19.31 9.19 -1.62
N GLU A 7 -20.51 9.71 -1.32
CA GLU A 7 -20.92 10.03 0.05
C GLU A 7 -20.96 8.78 0.97
N ALA A 8 -21.43 7.65 0.45
CA ALA A 8 -21.41 6.40 1.20
C ALA A 8 -19.98 5.92 1.49
N GLY A 9 -19.09 6.04 0.50
CA GLY A 9 -17.67 5.72 0.64
C GLY A 9 -16.98 6.62 1.66
N LEU A 10 -17.28 7.92 1.66
CA LEU A 10 -16.72 8.87 2.63
C LEU A 10 -17.15 8.50 4.06
N ARG A 11 -18.43 8.26 4.30
CA ARG A 11 -18.91 7.82 5.64
C ARG A 11 -18.24 6.54 6.09
N GLN A 12 -18.11 5.54 5.21
CA GLN A 12 -17.41 4.28 5.54
C GLN A 12 -15.95 4.54 5.91
N PHE A 13 -15.27 5.41 5.17
CA PHE A 13 -13.87 5.78 5.46
C PHE A 13 -13.75 6.53 6.79
N GLU A 14 -14.63 7.49 7.07
CA GLU A 14 -14.66 8.21 8.34
C GLU A 14 -14.93 7.28 9.54
N GLU A 15 -15.85 6.33 9.41
CA GLU A 15 -16.23 5.41 10.49
C GLU A 15 -15.21 4.30 10.73
N ASN A 16 -14.72 3.70 9.65
CA ASN A 16 -13.94 2.46 9.70
C ASN A 16 -12.47 2.63 9.33
N GLY A 17 -12.08 3.76 8.73
CA GLY A 17 -10.71 4.03 8.28
C GLY A 17 -10.40 3.48 6.88
N PHE A 18 -11.38 2.91 6.19
CA PHE A 18 -11.23 2.40 4.82
C PHE A 18 -12.53 2.42 4.03
N THR A 19 -12.40 2.39 2.71
CA THR A 19 -13.51 2.18 1.78
C THR A 19 -13.03 1.49 0.51
N VAL A 20 -13.90 0.73 -0.16
CA VAL A 20 -13.60 0.09 -1.44
C VAL A 20 -14.42 0.73 -2.54
N VAL A 21 -13.73 1.27 -3.53
CA VAL A 21 -14.35 1.74 -4.78
C VAL A 21 -14.26 0.63 -5.81
N ARG A 22 -15.42 0.08 -6.18
CA ARG A 22 -15.51 -1.05 -7.11
C ARG A 22 -15.32 -0.60 -8.54
N ARG A 23 -14.53 -1.34 -9.30
CA ARG A 23 -14.30 -1.14 -10.74
C ARG A 23 -13.86 0.29 -11.10
N LEU A 24 -12.95 0.86 -10.32
CA LEU A 24 -12.38 2.17 -10.60
C LEU A 24 -11.50 2.13 -11.87
N PHE A 25 -10.81 1.00 -12.08
CA PHE A 25 -10.07 0.70 -13.31
C PHE A 25 -10.77 -0.39 -14.10
N ALA A 26 -10.71 -0.29 -15.42
CA ALA A 26 -11.21 -1.33 -16.32
C ALA A 26 -10.27 -2.53 -16.36
N HIS A 27 -10.79 -3.72 -16.66
CA HIS A 27 -9.99 -4.95 -16.70
C HIS A 27 -8.82 -4.86 -17.66
N ASP A 28 -9.00 -4.24 -18.83
CA ASP A 28 -7.94 -4.07 -19.83
C ASP A 28 -6.83 -3.09 -19.39
N GLU A 29 -7.14 -2.14 -18.50
CA GLU A 29 -6.14 -1.29 -17.88
C GLU A 29 -5.29 -2.10 -16.89
N ILE A 30 -5.93 -2.98 -16.12
CA ILE A 30 -5.28 -3.87 -15.17
C ILE A 30 -4.43 -4.91 -15.90
N ASP A 31 -4.94 -5.51 -16.99
CA ASP A 31 -4.20 -6.46 -17.80
C ASP A 31 -2.92 -5.83 -18.39
N ARG A 32 -3.01 -4.59 -18.88
CA ARG A 32 -1.84 -3.83 -19.34
C ARG A 32 -0.83 -3.58 -18.22
N LEU A 33 -1.31 -3.18 -17.03
CA LEU A 33 -0.45 -2.96 -15.86
C LEU A 33 0.27 -4.25 -15.47
N CYS A 34 -0.45 -5.37 -15.38
CA CYS A 34 0.14 -6.68 -15.09
C CYS A 34 1.15 -7.12 -16.15
N GLY A 35 0.87 -6.88 -17.42
CA GLY A 35 1.76 -7.17 -18.54
C GLY A 35 3.08 -6.39 -18.46
N GLU A 36 3.02 -5.10 -18.15
CA GLU A 36 4.21 -4.25 -17.94
C GLU A 36 5.09 -4.76 -16.79
N PHE A 37 4.50 -5.14 -15.65
CA PHE A 37 5.27 -5.66 -14.52
C PHE A 37 5.77 -7.09 -14.75
N ALA A 38 5.08 -7.90 -15.53
CA ALA A 38 5.59 -9.20 -15.99
C ALA A 38 6.81 -9.02 -16.92
N ALA A 39 6.75 -8.06 -17.84
CA ALA A 39 7.88 -7.71 -18.71
C ALA A 39 9.08 -7.15 -17.91
N LEU A 40 8.82 -6.28 -16.90
CA LEU A 40 9.85 -5.77 -16.01
C LEU A 40 10.53 -6.93 -15.25
N HIS A 41 9.75 -7.88 -14.72
CA HIS A 41 10.29 -9.06 -14.04
C HIS A 41 11.14 -9.90 -14.99
N ALA A 42 10.70 -10.15 -16.22
CA ALA A 42 11.45 -10.89 -17.23
C ALA A 42 12.74 -10.18 -17.66
N GLY A 43 12.77 -8.84 -17.60
CA GLY A 43 13.94 -8.01 -17.91
C GLY A 43 15.05 -8.07 -16.84
N GLY A 44 14.77 -8.62 -15.66
CA GLY A 44 15.75 -8.76 -14.59
C GLY A 44 15.83 -7.53 -13.66
N PRO A 45 16.92 -7.40 -12.88
CA PRO A 45 17.03 -6.39 -11.83
C PRO A 45 17.12 -4.97 -12.38
N VAL A 46 16.45 -4.04 -11.65
CA VAL A 46 16.55 -2.59 -11.87
C VAL A 46 17.13 -1.98 -10.59
N PRO A 47 18.37 -1.46 -10.62
CA PRO A 47 19.05 -0.93 -9.45
C PRO A 47 18.21 0.10 -8.69
N GLY A 48 18.09 -0.05 -7.37
CA GLY A 48 17.31 0.82 -6.50
C GLY A 48 15.80 0.54 -6.46
N HIS A 49 15.26 -0.24 -7.40
CA HIS A 49 13.82 -0.45 -7.53
C HIS A 49 13.39 -1.92 -7.46
N PHE A 50 14.17 -2.83 -8.05
CA PHE A 50 13.77 -4.22 -8.20
C PHE A 50 14.99 -5.13 -8.32
N ALA A 51 15.09 -6.17 -7.46
CA ALA A 51 16.20 -7.10 -7.45
C ALA A 51 15.73 -8.55 -7.22
N PRO A 52 15.14 -9.20 -8.24
CA PRO A 52 14.74 -10.60 -8.14
C PRO A 52 15.96 -11.52 -8.10
N SER A 53 15.87 -12.59 -7.30
CA SER A 53 16.85 -13.68 -7.33
C SER A 53 16.77 -14.42 -8.67
N GLY A 54 17.92 -14.81 -9.19
CA GLY A 54 18.01 -15.63 -10.39
C GLY A 54 17.41 -17.03 -10.22
N PRO A 55 17.20 -17.74 -11.33
CA PRO A 55 16.71 -19.12 -11.30
C PRO A 55 17.61 -20.02 -10.45
N GLY A 56 17.03 -20.69 -9.45
CA GLY A 56 17.76 -21.60 -8.55
C GLY A 56 18.53 -20.93 -7.40
N GLU A 57 18.62 -19.62 -7.35
CA GLU A 57 19.32 -18.89 -6.27
C GLU A 57 18.52 -18.83 -4.95
N SER A 58 17.20 -18.92 -5.02
CA SER A 58 16.35 -18.90 -3.84
C SER A 58 15.09 -19.74 -4.02
N THR A 59 14.69 -20.42 -2.94
CA THR A 59 13.38 -21.09 -2.84
C THR A 59 12.31 -20.17 -2.28
N ASP A 60 12.68 -19.02 -1.70
CA ASP A 60 11.73 -18.04 -1.17
C ASP A 60 10.99 -17.35 -2.33
N PRO A 61 9.65 -17.50 -2.44
CA PRO A 61 8.86 -16.87 -3.49
C PRO A 61 9.02 -15.34 -3.53
N LEU A 62 9.20 -14.69 -2.38
CA LEU A 62 9.37 -13.23 -2.30
C LEU A 62 10.75 -12.76 -2.76
N ARG A 63 11.76 -13.61 -2.75
CA ARG A 63 13.06 -13.30 -3.37
C ARG A 63 13.02 -13.46 -4.88
N ARG A 64 12.23 -14.39 -5.37
CA ARG A 64 12.02 -14.58 -6.82
C ARG A 64 11.09 -13.50 -7.39
N TYR A 65 10.13 -13.03 -6.63
CA TYR A 65 9.16 -12.00 -6.99
C TYR A 65 9.12 -10.91 -5.91
N PRO A 66 10.22 -10.15 -5.73
CA PRO A 66 10.23 -9.06 -4.77
C PRO A 66 9.25 -7.96 -5.20
N ARG A 67 8.84 -7.13 -4.26
CA ARG A 67 8.08 -5.93 -4.60
C ARG A 67 8.95 -4.97 -5.43
N VAL A 68 8.33 -4.26 -6.36
CA VAL A 68 8.97 -3.17 -7.10
C VAL A 68 8.77 -1.89 -6.31
N MET A 69 9.86 -1.23 -5.93
CA MET A 69 9.83 0.00 -5.17
C MET A 69 9.85 1.20 -6.11
N GLN A 70 9.01 2.21 -5.85
CA GLN A 70 8.91 3.45 -6.64
C GLN A 70 8.80 3.19 -8.15
N PRO A 71 7.93 2.26 -8.62
CA PRO A 71 7.84 1.94 -10.04
C PRO A 71 7.50 3.15 -10.91
N HIS A 72 6.87 4.17 -10.37
CA HIS A 72 6.57 5.41 -11.08
C HIS A 72 7.83 6.16 -11.56
N GLU A 73 8.99 5.94 -10.93
CA GLU A 73 10.25 6.58 -11.35
C GLU A 73 10.87 5.91 -12.59
N ILE A 74 10.51 4.64 -12.86
CA ILE A 74 11.12 3.82 -13.92
C ILE A 74 10.13 3.34 -14.99
N ASN A 75 8.84 3.55 -14.80
CA ASN A 75 7.80 3.07 -15.70
C ASN A 75 6.69 4.11 -15.89
N GLY A 76 6.49 4.54 -17.11
CA GLY A 76 5.52 5.60 -17.44
C GLY A 76 4.06 5.18 -17.23
N LEU A 77 3.71 3.88 -17.30
CA LEU A 77 2.36 3.41 -16.96
C LEU A 77 2.13 3.47 -15.45
N ALA A 78 3.12 3.08 -14.66
CA ALA A 78 3.07 3.19 -13.20
C ALA A 78 2.90 4.66 -12.74
N MET A 79 3.59 5.60 -13.40
CA MET A 79 3.41 7.04 -13.15
C MET A 79 1.97 7.48 -13.47
N ARG A 80 1.43 7.08 -14.63
CA ARG A 80 0.04 7.42 -15.00
C ARG A 80 -0.99 6.85 -14.04
N VAL A 81 -0.78 5.61 -13.54
CA VAL A 81 -1.69 5.01 -12.54
C VAL A 81 -1.57 5.76 -11.21
N LEU A 82 -0.36 6.09 -10.75
CA LEU A 82 -0.16 6.84 -9.51
C LEU A 82 -0.85 8.22 -9.54
N LEU A 83 -0.81 8.90 -10.68
CA LEU A 83 -1.38 10.24 -10.86
C LEU A 83 -2.74 10.24 -11.57
N ASP A 84 -3.46 9.12 -11.57
CA ASP A 84 -4.74 9.00 -12.26
C ASP A 84 -5.79 9.93 -11.66
N ALA A 85 -6.52 10.62 -12.52
CA ALA A 85 -7.53 11.60 -12.11
C ALA A 85 -8.67 10.98 -11.27
N ARG A 86 -8.97 9.69 -11.49
CA ARG A 86 -9.99 8.96 -10.72
C ARG A 86 -9.53 8.72 -9.28
N LEU A 87 -8.24 8.37 -9.08
CA LEU A 87 -7.65 8.27 -7.74
C LEU A 87 -7.63 9.63 -7.06
N ARG A 88 -7.21 10.67 -7.79
CA ARG A 88 -7.20 12.05 -7.29
C ARG A 88 -8.58 12.47 -6.77
N GLU A 89 -9.63 12.30 -7.56
CA GLU A 89 -11.02 12.68 -7.19
C GLU A 89 -11.46 12.02 -5.88
N VAL A 90 -11.21 10.72 -5.73
CA VAL A 90 -11.55 9.98 -4.50
C VAL A 90 -10.71 10.48 -3.32
N LEU A 91 -9.39 10.59 -3.50
CA LEU A 91 -8.46 10.99 -2.43
C LEU A 91 -8.72 12.41 -1.93
N GLU A 92 -8.97 13.38 -2.83
CA GLU A 92 -9.32 14.74 -2.47
C GLU A 92 -10.67 14.80 -1.72
N THR A 93 -11.62 13.93 -2.07
CA THR A 93 -12.88 13.79 -1.33
C THR A 93 -12.66 13.22 0.08
N LEU A 94 -11.80 12.19 0.22
CA LEU A 94 -11.53 11.55 1.50
C LEU A 94 -10.72 12.43 2.46
N LEU A 95 -9.80 13.25 1.92
CA LEU A 95 -8.93 14.13 2.71
C LEU A 95 -9.50 15.54 2.87
N GLY A 96 -10.43 15.95 2.00
CA GLY A 96 -11.00 17.30 2.01
C GLY A 96 -10.05 18.39 1.50
N GLU A 97 -8.94 18.03 0.88
CA GLU A 97 -7.91 18.93 0.36
C GLU A 97 -7.19 18.34 -0.86
N GLU A 98 -6.38 19.13 -1.55
CA GLU A 98 -5.50 18.63 -2.62
C GLU A 98 -4.52 17.58 -2.08
N VAL A 99 -4.14 16.63 -2.94
CA VAL A 99 -3.27 15.52 -2.55
C VAL A 99 -1.94 15.53 -3.27
N LEU A 100 -0.93 15.04 -2.58
CA LEU A 100 0.41 14.77 -3.11
C LEU A 100 0.65 13.26 -3.09
N ALA A 101 1.18 12.71 -4.18
CA ALA A 101 1.63 11.33 -4.23
C ALA A 101 3.02 11.22 -3.58
N ALA A 102 3.18 10.30 -2.61
CA ALA A 102 4.40 10.15 -1.84
C ALA A 102 5.21 8.91 -2.20
N GLN A 103 4.55 7.82 -2.60
CA GLN A 103 5.19 6.54 -2.88
C GLN A 103 4.34 5.71 -3.84
N SER A 104 4.98 4.81 -4.60
CA SER A 104 4.28 3.70 -5.21
C SER A 104 5.03 2.39 -5.03
N MET A 105 4.30 1.27 -5.10
CA MET A 105 4.84 -0.08 -5.09
C MET A 105 4.00 -0.99 -5.98
N PHE A 106 4.64 -2.04 -6.49
CA PHE A 106 3.94 -3.15 -7.11
C PHE A 106 4.31 -4.45 -6.41
N TYR A 107 3.31 -5.18 -5.95
CA TYR A 107 3.46 -6.48 -5.32
C TYR A 107 3.05 -7.59 -6.28
N PHE A 108 3.88 -8.62 -6.38
CA PHE A 108 3.53 -9.85 -7.11
C PHE A 108 2.79 -10.85 -6.23
N LYS A 109 3.25 -11.07 -5.02
CA LYS A 109 2.78 -12.09 -4.05
C LYS A 109 2.38 -13.41 -4.69
N PRO A 110 3.38 -14.20 -5.17
CA PRO A 110 3.13 -15.50 -5.81
C PRO A 110 2.63 -16.55 -4.81
N PRO A 111 2.18 -17.72 -5.29
CA PRO A 111 1.88 -18.87 -4.45
C PRO A 111 2.99 -19.18 -3.44
N GLY A 112 2.62 -19.47 -2.20
CA GLY A 112 3.55 -19.76 -1.10
C GLY A 112 4.26 -18.54 -0.51
N ALA A 113 4.00 -17.32 -1.00
CA ALA A 113 4.59 -16.12 -0.45
C ALA A 113 4.05 -15.82 0.95
N ARG A 114 4.94 -15.40 1.86
CA ARG A 114 4.56 -14.92 3.19
C ARG A 114 3.67 -13.70 3.11
N GLY A 115 2.93 -13.43 4.18
CA GLY A 115 2.14 -12.23 4.38
C GLY A 115 2.99 -11.04 4.85
N GLN A 116 2.29 -9.96 5.15
CA GLN A 116 2.81 -8.85 5.95
C GLN A 116 1.97 -8.76 7.21
N ALA A 117 2.60 -8.89 8.37
CA ALA A 117 1.92 -8.81 9.66
C ALA A 117 1.18 -7.46 9.80
N LEU A 118 0.18 -7.42 10.66
CA LEU A 118 -0.59 -6.21 10.94
C LEU A 118 0.32 -5.08 11.38
N HIS A 119 0.16 -3.92 10.77
CA HIS A 119 0.98 -2.71 10.96
C HIS A 119 0.17 -1.45 10.64
N GLN A 120 0.78 -0.29 10.79
CA GLN A 120 0.23 1.01 10.40
C GLN A 120 1.23 1.69 9.46
N ASP A 121 0.79 2.11 8.28
CA ASP A 121 1.67 2.72 7.27
C ASP A 121 2.32 4.01 7.76
N ASN A 122 1.60 4.80 8.57
CA ASN A 122 2.14 6.07 9.08
C ASN A 122 3.29 5.87 10.08
N PHE A 123 3.50 4.67 10.60
CA PHE A 123 4.70 4.31 11.34
C PHE A 123 5.96 4.49 10.47
N TYR A 124 5.87 4.19 9.18
CA TYR A 124 6.96 4.29 8.21
C TYR A 124 6.99 5.65 7.51
N LEU A 125 5.82 6.15 7.07
CA LEU A 125 5.74 7.40 6.31
C LEU A 125 5.96 8.63 7.19
N ARG A 126 5.57 8.56 8.45
CA ARG A 126 5.79 9.63 9.45
C ARG A 126 5.30 10.99 8.97
N VAL A 127 4.06 11.01 8.47
CA VAL A 127 3.39 12.21 7.98
C VAL A 127 2.99 13.10 9.15
N GLU A 128 3.33 14.37 9.08
CA GLU A 128 3.04 15.39 10.10
C GLU A 128 2.57 16.69 9.42
N PRO A 129 1.46 17.29 9.90
CA PRO A 129 0.42 16.71 10.74
C PRO A 129 -0.38 15.63 9.98
N GLY A 130 -1.11 14.80 10.73
CA GLY A 130 -2.06 13.84 10.19
C GLY A 130 -1.44 12.50 9.78
N THR A 131 -1.83 11.99 8.61
CA THR A 131 -1.45 10.66 8.13
C THR A 131 -1.51 10.57 6.62
N CYS A 132 -0.95 9.50 6.04
CA CYS A 132 -1.15 9.18 4.63
C CYS A 132 -2.50 8.47 4.39
N VAL A 133 -2.89 8.41 3.12
CA VAL A 133 -3.93 7.50 2.61
C VAL A 133 -3.31 6.61 1.54
N ALA A 134 -3.51 5.31 1.65
CA ALA A 134 -3.14 4.37 0.62
C ALA A 134 -4.30 4.17 -0.37
N ALA A 135 -3.97 4.09 -1.67
CA ALA A 135 -4.84 3.58 -2.71
C ALA A 135 -4.25 2.25 -3.22
N TRP A 136 -4.89 1.16 -2.86
CA TRP A 136 -4.46 -0.19 -3.15
C TRP A 136 -5.30 -0.79 -4.27
N VAL A 137 -4.74 -0.86 -5.48
CA VAL A 137 -5.40 -1.33 -6.70
C VAL A 137 -5.28 -2.84 -6.81
N ALA A 138 -6.40 -3.55 -6.83
CA ALA A 138 -6.44 -4.99 -7.06
C ALA A 138 -6.13 -5.31 -8.52
N CYS A 139 -5.14 -6.17 -8.74
CA CYS A 139 -4.76 -6.64 -10.07
C CYS A 139 -5.24 -8.07 -10.39
N ASP A 140 -5.68 -8.81 -9.39
CA ASP A 140 -6.23 -10.17 -9.48
C ASP A 140 -7.55 -10.24 -8.71
N VAL A 141 -8.25 -11.36 -8.81
CA VAL A 141 -9.29 -11.73 -7.84
C VAL A 141 -8.59 -11.97 -6.51
N ILE A 142 -8.95 -11.21 -5.51
CA ILE A 142 -8.30 -11.15 -4.20
C ILE A 142 -9.24 -11.66 -3.13
N ASP A 143 -8.78 -12.64 -2.41
CA ASP A 143 -9.49 -13.23 -1.28
C ASP A 143 -8.49 -13.62 -0.17
N ARG A 144 -9.01 -14.21 0.90
CA ARG A 144 -8.20 -14.67 2.04
C ARG A 144 -7.17 -15.73 1.65
N ASP A 145 -7.50 -16.61 0.69
CA ASP A 145 -6.67 -17.76 0.35
C ASP A 145 -5.40 -17.36 -0.40
N ASN A 146 -5.50 -16.38 -1.31
CA ASN A 146 -4.32 -15.86 -2.01
C ASN A 146 -3.61 -14.71 -1.27
N GLY A 147 -3.95 -14.50 0.01
CA GLY A 147 -3.30 -13.54 0.88
C GLY A 147 -3.71 -12.10 0.62
N GLY A 148 -5.01 -11.87 0.45
CA GLY A 148 -5.63 -10.56 0.39
C GLY A 148 -5.37 -9.74 1.66
N LEU A 149 -5.69 -8.45 1.57
CA LEU A 149 -5.59 -7.56 2.72
C LEU A 149 -6.65 -7.87 3.76
N GLU A 150 -6.26 -7.67 5.02
CA GLU A 150 -7.16 -7.60 6.16
C GLU A 150 -6.96 -6.28 6.90
N VAL A 151 -8.01 -5.71 7.42
CA VAL A 151 -8.02 -4.41 8.11
C VAL A 151 -8.68 -4.56 9.47
N VAL A 152 -8.28 -3.74 10.45
CA VAL A 152 -8.93 -3.67 11.78
C VAL A 152 -9.73 -2.36 11.84
N PRO A 153 -11.05 -2.40 11.56
CA PRO A 153 -11.88 -1.20 11.45
C PRO A 153 -11.85 -0.34 12.71
N GLY A 154 -11.81 0.98 12.54
CA GLY A 154 -11.85 1.96 13.63
C GLY A 154 -10.49 2.28 14.26
N THR A 155 -9.44 1.50 14.02
CA THR A 155 -8.10 1.74 14.59
C THR A 155 -7.40 2.98 14.04
N HIS A 156 -7.84 3.53 12.92
CA HIS A 156 -7.32 4.76 12.33
C HIS A 156 -7.51 6.01 13.21
N ARG A 157 -8.40 5.95 14.20
CA ARG A 157 -8.67 7.01 15.18
C ARG A 157 -7.81 6.91 16.43
N MET A 158 -7.00 5.86 16.52
CA MET A 158 -6.10 5.59 17.63
C MET A 158 -4.71 6.14 17.32
N ASP A 159 -3.90 6.33 18.37
CA ASP A 159 -2.50 6.66 18.19
C ASP A 159 -1.74 5.54 17.47
N LEU A 160 -0.57 5.87 16.95
CA LEU A 160 0.32 4.84 16.42
C LEU A 160 0.77 3.89 17.52
N PHE A 161 0.57 2.60 17.27
CA PHE A 161 1.00 1.56 18.20
C PHE A 161 2.48 1.25 18.05
N CYS A 162 3.15 1.00 19.15
CA CYS A 162 4.48 0.43 19.10
C CYS A 162 4.38 -1.05 18.71
N PRO A 163 5.03 -1.46 17.61
CA PRO A 163 4.92 -2.82 17.16
C PRO A 163 5.70 -3.79 18.04
N ASP A 164 5.21 -5.02 18.14
CA ASP A 164 5.95 -6.20 18.57
C ASP A 164 6.71 -6.80 17.37
N THR A 165 7.47 -7.87 17.64
CA THR A 165 8.15 -8.64 16.60
C THR A 165 7.18 -9.62 15.95
N ALA A 166 7.07 -9.56 14.62
CA ALA A 166 6.26 -10.47 13.82
C ALA A 166 6.89 -11.88 13.74
N ASP A 167 6.03 -12.88 13.53
CA ASP A 167 6.47 -14.23 13.18
C ASP A 167 7.09 -14.25 11.77
N SER A 168 8.39 -14.52 11.70
CA SER A 168 9.16 -14.52 10.44
C SER A 168 8.77 -15.62 9.44
N GLU A 169 8.09 -16.67 9.90
CA GLU A 169 7.56 -17.73 9.01
C GLU A 169 6.30 -17.28 8.29
N LEU A 170 5.53 -16.38 8.89
CA LEU A 170 4.27 -15.88 8.35
C LEU A 170 4.40 -14.50 7.69
N SER A 171 5.35 -13.68 8.14
CA SER A 171 5.52 -12.30 7.70
C SER A 171 6.91 -12.07 7.11
N PHE A 172 6.96 -11.28 6.05
CA PHE A 172 8.23 -10.77 5.53
C PHE A 172 8.67 -9.47 6.22
N ALA A 173 7.74 -8.77 6.90
CA ALA A 173 8.03 -7.60 7.71
C ALA A 173 8.29 -8.01 9.17
N ARG A 174 9.10 -7.22 9.87
CA ARG A 174 9.49 -7.48 11.26
C ARG A 174 8.45 -6.99 12.26
N GLU A 175 7.73 -5.94 11.91
CA GLU A 175 6.80 -5.24 12.77
C GLU A 175 5.44 -5.95 12.81
N TYR A 176 4.85 -6.05 14.01
CA TYR A 176 3.51 -6.58 14.23
C TYR A 176 2.76 -5.72 15.25
N VAL A 177 1.58 -5.26 14.89
CA VAL A 177 0.65 -4.57 15.78
C VAL A 177 -0.51 -5.50 16.09
N ALA A 178 -0.64 -5.93 17.35
CA ALA A 178 -1.78 -6.73 17.77
C ALA A 178 -3.08 -5.91 17.69
N PRO A 179 -4.20 -6.49 17.19
CA PRO A 179 -5.49 -5.82 17.26
C PRO A 179 -5.83 -5.43 18.71
N PRO A 180 -6.30 -4.20 18.94
CA PRO A 180 -6.76 -3.78 20.28
C PRO A 180 -7.85 -4.72 20.82
N PRO A 181 -7.97 -4.88 22.15
CA PRO A 181 -9.01 -5.72 22.75
C PRO A 181 -10.42 -5.39 22.23
N GLY A 182 -11.14 -6.42 21.81
CA GLY A 182 -12.49 -6.27 21.27
C GLY A 182 -12.58 -5.93 19.77
N LEU A 183 -11.44 -5.68 19.12
CA LEU A 183 -11.37 -5.49 17.65
C LEU A 183 -10.73 -6.72 17.00
N ALA A 184 -11.09 -6.96 15.74
CA ALA A 184 -10.55 -8.06 14.95
C ALA A 184 -10.27 -7.62 13.52
N ALA A 185 -9.27 -8.24 12.90
CA ALA A 185 -9.01 -8.06 11.48
C ALA A 185 -10.13 -8.71 10.65
N VAL A 186 -10.60 -7.98 9.64
CA VAL A 186 -11.60 -8.45 8.68
C VAL A 186 -10.98 -8.48 7.27
N PRO A 187 -11.22 -9.55 6.47
CA PRO A 187 -10.70 -9.62 5.12
C PRO A 187 -11.41 -8.63 4.19
N VAL A 188 -10.69 -8.19 3.16
CA VAL A 188 -11.22 -7.34 2.10
C VAL A 188 -11.12 -8.07 0.77
N ASP A 189 -12.22 -8.68 0.35
CA ASP A 189 -12.31 -9.35 -0.95
C ASP A 189 -12.50 -8.33 -2.07
N MET A 190 -11.74 -8.49 -3.18
CA MET A 190 -11.74 -7.55 -4.29
C MET A 190 -11.63 -8.26 -5.64
N GLU A 191 -12.20 -7.61 -6.66
CA GLU A 191 -12.05 -7.98 -8.06
C GLU A 191 -10.99 -7.11 -8.76
N PRO A 192 -10.40 -7.55 -9.89
CA PRO A 192 -9.48 -6.73 -10.65
C PRO A 192 -10.09 -5.37 -11.02
N GLY A 193 -9.36 -4.29 -10.73
CA GLY A 193 -9.82 -2.91 -10.96
C GLY A 193 -10.55 -2.27 -9.80
N ASP A 194 -10.86 -3.01 -8.73
CA ASP A 194 -11.29 -2.44 -7.46
C ASP A 194 -10.11 -1.71 -6.79
N VAL A 195 -10.42 -0.67 -6.03
CA VAL A 195 -9.41 0.06 -5.26
C VAL A 195 -9.87 0.19 -3.81
N LEU A 196 -9.04 -0.32 -2.90
CA LEU A 196 -9.18 -0.11 -1.46
C LEU A 196 -8.42 1.15 -1.07
N PHE A 197 -9.14 2.13 -0.54
CA PHE A 197 -8.57 3.31 0.10
C PHE A 197 -8.57 3.11 1.60
N PHE A 198 -7.43 3.32 2.24
CA PHE A 198 -7.35 3.21 3.70
C PHE A 198 -6.40 4.25 4.31
N ASN A 199 -6.74 4.67 5.51
CA ASN A 199 -6.00 5.63 6.31
C ASN A 199 -4.69 5.00 6.80
N GLY A 200 -3.58 5.71 6.72
CA GLY A 200 -2.26 5.20 7.08
C GLY A 200 -2.09 4.86 8.58
N SER A 201 -2.99 5.32 9.42
CA SER A 201 -3.06 4.92 10.84
C SER A 201 -3.98 3.71 11.09
N LEU A 202 -4.67 3.20 10.04
CA LEU A 202 -5.45 1.98 10.14
C LEU A 202 -4.52 0.77 10.31
N VAL A 203 -4.77 -0.05 11.33
CA VAL A 203 -4.07 -1.33 11.48
C VAL A 203 -4.56 -2.28 10.37
N HIS A 204 -3.64 -2.74 9.55
CA HIS A 204 -3.90 -3.62 8.42
C HIS A 204 -2.71 -4.54 8.15
N GLY A 205 -2.96 -5.56 7.36
CA GLY A 205 -1.91 -6.51 6.97
C GLY A 205 -2.40 -7.46 5.89
N SER A 206 -1.68 -8.55 5.69
CA SER A 206 -2.08 -9.58 4.75
C SER A 206 -1.58 -10.95 5.17
N GLN A 207 -2.41 -11.97 4.97
CA GLN A 207 -2.04 -13.36 5.23
C GLN A 207 -1.05 -13.90 4.16
N PRO A 208 -0.35 -15.02 4.41
CA PRO A 208 0.38 -15.74 3.37
C PRO A 208 -0.54 -16.15 2.22
N ASN A 209 0.01 -16.19 1.00
CA ASN A 209 -0.67 -16.79 -0.15
C ASN A 209 -0.58 -18.32 -0.05
N ARG A 210 -1.69 -18.97 0.28
CA ARG A 210 -1.81 -20.43 0.47
C ARG A 210 -2.28 -21.18 -0.77
N THR A 211 -2.55 -20.46 -1.88
CA THR A 211 -2.96 -21.10 -3.13
C THR A 211 -1.77 -21.75 -3.83
N ALA A 212 -2.06 -22.70 -4.70
CA ALA A 212 -1.03 -23.43 -5.46
C ALA A 212 -0.60 -22.69 -6.73
N ASP A 213 -1.49 -21.83 -7.29
CA ASP A 213 -1.37 -21.33 -8.65
C ASP A 213 -1.78 -19.86 -8.83
N ARG A 214 -2.43 -19.24 -7.83
CA ARG A 214 -2.92 -17.85 -7.95
C ARG A 214 -1.91 -16.85 -7.38
N PHE A 215 -1.56 -15.86 -8.18
CA PHE A 215 -0.90 -14.65 -7.69
C PHE A 215 -1.89 -13.75 -6.96
N ARG A 216 -1.36 -12.84 -6.15
CA ARG A 216 -2.09 -11.69 -5.61
C ARG A 216 -1.29 -10.42 -5.93
N ARG A 217 -1.45 -9.93 -7.15
CA ARG A 217 -0.77 -8.73 -7.61
C ARG A 217 -1.56 -7.49 -7.20
N SER A 218 -0.83 -6.43 -6.91
CA SER A 218 -1.43 -5.14 -6.57
C SER A 218 -0.48 -3.99 -6.90
N PHE A 219 -1.06 -2.87 -7.29
CA PHE A 219 -0.36 -1.59 -7.36
C PHE A 219 -0.82 -0.72 -6.19
N ILE A 220 0.12 -0.09 -5.49
CA ILE A 220 -0.17 0.72 -4.31
C ILE A 220 0.41 2.11 -4.52
N GLY A 221 -0.40 3.14 -4.28
CA GLY A 221 0.04 4.52 -4.12
C GLY A 221 -0.21 4.98 -2.68
N HIS A 222 0.76 5.67 -2.08
CA HIS A 222 0.55 6.40 -0.83
C HIS A 222 0.48 7.89 -1.14
N TYR A 223 -0.49 8.56 -0.51
CA TYR A 223 -0.79 9.97 -0.74
C TYR A 223 -0.90 10.69 0.60
N VAL A 224 -0.59 11.98 0.56
CA VAL A 224 -0.70 12.87 1.72
C VAL A 224 -1.48 14.11 1.32
N GLY A 225 -2.10 14.78 2.27
CA GLY A 225 -2.77 16.07 2.02
C GLY A 225 -1.75 17.17 1.73
N SER A 226 -2.16 18.22 1.01
CA SER A 226 -1.35 19.40 0.73
C SER A 226 -0.98 20.21 1.98
N SER A 227 -1.71 20.00 3.08
CA SER A 227 -1.42 20.56 4.41
C SER A 227 -0.27 19.85 5.14
N THR A 228 0.28 18.76 4.60
CA THR A 228 1.40 18.04 5.18
C THR A 228 2.64 18.93 5.22
N GLU A 229 3.25 19.06 6.40
CA GLU A 229 4.43 19.87 6.63
C GLU A 229 5.72 19.04 6.59
N ARG A 230 5.65 17.77 7.01
CA ARG A 230 6.81 16.87 7.11
C ARG A 230 6.45 15.45 6.73
N ILE A 231 7.43 14.69 6.22
CA ILE A 231 7.30 13.28 5.86
C ILE A 231 8.65 12.57 6.06
N GLY A 232 8.64 11.26 6.23
CA GLY A 232 9.87 10.46 6.37
C GLY A 232 10.83 10.66 5.17
N HIS A 233 12.12 10.64 5.42
CA HIS A 233 13.19 11.00 4.46
C HIS A 233 13.29 10.12 3.20
N PHE A 234 12.62 8.96 3.18
CA PHE A 234 12.59 8.07 2.01
C PHE A 234 11.60 8.50 0.92
N TYR A 235 10.71 9.45 1.22
CA TYR A 235 9.56 9.76 0.36
C TYR A 235 9.81 11.05 -0.44
N ARG A 236 9.44 11.03 -1.71
CA ARG A 236 9.62 12.13 -2.66
C ARG A 236 8.27 12.51 -3.24
N THR A 237 7.65 13.52 -2.65
CA THR A 237 6.28 13.90 -3.01
C THR A 237 6.18 14.57 -4.37
N LEU A 238 5.10 14.23 -5.08
CA LEU A 238 4.70 14.78 -6.38
C LEU A 238 3.30 15.37 -6.27
N SER A 239 3.06 16.50 -6.91
CA SER A 239 1.68 16.92 -7.17
C SER A 239 0.99 15.95 -8.13
N MET A 240 -0.33 15.98 -8.19
CA MET A 240 -1.07 15.15 -9.13
C MET A 240 -0.89 15.58 -10.61
N SER A 241 -0.15 16.66 -10.86
CA SER A 241 0.34 17.03 -12.20
C SER A 241 1.75 16.49 -12.51
N GLY A 242 2.38 15.78 -11.56
CA GLY A 242 3.71 15.20 -11.70
C GLY A 242 4.87 16.15 -11.34
N ALA A 243 4.60 17.36 -10.86
CA ALA A 243 5.64 18.25 -10.39
C ALA A 243 6.14 17.83 -9.01
N ARG A 244 7.46 17.92 -8.76
CA ARG A 244 8.04 17.69 -7.43
C ARG A 244 7.58 18.77 -6.45
N VAL A 245 7.15 18.32 -5.26
CA VAL A 245 6.76 19.18 -4.13
C VAL A 245 7.57 18.71 -2.92
N PRO A 246 8.78 19.27 -2.69
CA PRO A 246 9.63 18.82 -1.59
C PRO A 246 9.00 19.18 -0.25
N LEU A 247 8.94 18.23 0.66
CA LEU A 247 8.55 18.41 2.04
C LEU A 247 9.76 18.24 2.95
N PRO A 248 9.86 18.97 4.06
CA PRO A 248 10.84 18.74 5.11
C PRO A 248 10.75 17.32 5.66
N GLU A 249 11.87 16.81 6.17
CA GLU A 249 11.91 15.48 6.80
C GLU A 249 11.33 15.53 8.21
N SER A 250 10.59 14.49 8.58
CA SER A 250 10.12 14.29 9.96
C SER A 250 11.27 13.99 10.88
N GLU A 251 11.35 14.69 12.01
CA GLU A 251 12.42 14.57 13.00
C GLU A 251 12.17 13.41 13.98
N GLY A 252 13.24 12.93 14.61
CA GLY A 252 13.19 11.91 15.68
C GLY A 252 13.02 10.48 15.18
N SER A 253 12.97 9.54 16.13
CA SER A 253 12.90 8.09 15.91
C SER A 253 11.48 7.53 15.82
N GLY A 254 10.46 8.40 15.83
CA GLY A 254 9.05 7.99 15.93
C GLY A 254 8.63 7.65 17.38
N PRO A 255 7.36 7.23 17.58
CA PRO A 255 6.78 7.07 18.91
C PRO A 255 7.38 5.91 19.72
N CYS A 256 8.07 4.98 19.07
CA CYS A 256 8.56 3.73 19.67
C CYS A 256 10.07 3.69 19.91
N GLY A 257 10.74 4.83 19.79
CA GLY A 257 12.19 4.91 19.97
C GLY A 257 12.97 4.30 18.79
N THR A 258 14.26 4.00 19.00
CA THR A 258 15.17 3.55 17.95
C THR A 258 15.05 2.06 17.60
N GLU A 259 14.51 1.22 18.49
CA GLU A 259 14.42 -0.23 18.28
C GLU A 259 13.56 -0.60 17.06
N PHE A 260 12.48 0.13 16.85
CA PHE A 260 11.57 -0.04 15.72
C PHE A 260 11.62 1.14 14.75
N ALA A 261 12.71 1.90 14.72
CA ALA A 261 12.88 2.95 13.71
C ALA A 261 12.89 2.33 12.29
N PRO A 262 12.14 2.89 11.35
CA PRO A 262 12.16 2.42 9.97
C PRO A 262 13.56 2.53 9.37
N HIS A 263 14.10 1.44 8.86
CA HIS A 263 15.40 1.41 8.19
C HIS A 263 15.31 1.59 6.67
N GLY A 264 14.10 1.76 6.13
CA GLY A 264 13.83 1.90 4.72
C GLY A 264 12.38 2.34 4.47
N PRO A 265 12.03 2.59 3.20
CA PRO A 265 10.65 2.87 2.83
C PRO A 265 9.78 1.65 3.11
N HIS A 266 8.51 1.91 3.35
CA HIS A 266 7.47 0.90 3.58
C HIS A 266 7.43 -0.16 2.49
#